data_d8ad2faf75e3b24325fcbdee7b8a0360
#
_entry.id   d8ad2faf75e3b24325fcbdee7b8a0360
#
_cell.length_a   1.000
_cell.length_b   1.000
_cell.length_c   1.000
_cell.angle_alpha   90.00
_cell.angle_beta   90.00
_cell.angle_gamma   90.00
#
_symmetry.space_group_name_H-M   'P 1'
#
loop_
_entity.id
_entity.type
_entity.pdbx_description
1 polymer ?
#
loop_
_entity_poly.entity_id
_entity_poly.type
_entity_poly.pdbx_seq_one_letter_code
_entity_poly.pdbx_strand_id
1 'polypeptide(L)' 'MLKNRYKRSVLLAILELLSAVPIIDLEYLQNEIELPLPIIYTVILELEFAGTVMRHAGNKISLVYNK' A
#
# COMPACT_ATOMS: atom_id res chain seq x y z
N MET A 1 0.72 17.29 -12.42
CA MET A 1 0.79 16.70 -11.11
C MET A 1 -0.15 15.54 -10.95
N LEU A 2 0.16 14.69 -10.03
CA LEU A 2 -0.69 13.55 -9.80
C LEU A 2 -1.99 13.96 -9.18
N LYS A 3 -3.04 13.38 -9.66
CA LYS A 3 -4.34 13.73 -9.19
C LYS A 3 -4.84 12.78 -8.14
N ASN A 4 -5.83 13.23 -7.44
CA ASN A 4 -6.42 12.42 -6.38
C ASN A 4 -7.01 11.13 -6.90
N ARG A 5 -7.51 11.14 -8.13
CA ARG A 5 -8.09 9.91 -8.65
C ARG A 5 -7.03 8.83 -8.85
N TYR A 6 -5.83 9.27 -9.25
CA TYR A 6 -4.74 8.33 -9.41
C TYR A 6 -4.42 7.69 -8.06
N LYS A 7 -4.30 8.54 -7.05
CA LYS A 7 -3.98 8.10 -5.71
C LYS A 7 -5.07 7.19 -5.17
N ARG A 8 -6.33 7.53 -5.45
CA ARG A 8 -7.42 6.72 -4.96
C ARG A 8 -7.38 5.32 -5.56
N SER A 9 -7.09 5.22 -6.86
CA SER A 9 -6.99 3.91 -7.49
C SER A 9 -5.91 3.06 -6.84
N VAL A 10 -4.78 3.67 -6.56
CA VAL A 10 -3.68 2.94 -5.95
C VAL A 10 -4.04 2.51 -4.53
N LEU A 11 -4.68 3.41 -3.79
CA LEU A 11 -5.11 3.08 -2.43
C LEU A 11 -6.03 1.87 -2.43
N LEU A 12 -7.01 1.87 -3.32
CA LEU A 12 -7.96 0.77 -3.37
C LEU A 12 -7.29 -0.53 -3.77
N ALA A 13 -6.36 -0.46 -4.72
CA ALA A 13 -5.66 -1.66 -5.14
C ALA A 13 -4.85 -2.25 -3.99
N ILE A 14 -4.17 -1.40 -3.25
CA ILE A 14 -3.37 -1.88 -2.13
C ILE A 14 -4.25 -2.50 -1.07
N LEU A 15 -5.36 -1.86 -0.75
CA LEU A 15 -6.24 -2.38 0.28
C LEU A 15 -6.88 -3.69 -0.14
N GLU A 16 -7.21 -3.81 -1.41
CA GLU A 16 -7.76 -5.07 -1.90
C GLU A 16 -6.76 -6.20 -1.79
N LEU A 17 -5.53 -5.93 -2.17
CA LEU A 17 -4.50 -6.96 -2.07
C LEU A 17 -4.26 -7.36 -0.62
N LEU A 18 -4.23 -6.38 0.27
CA LEU A 18 -3.98 -6.67 1.67
C LEU A 18 -5.14 -7.38 2.34
N SER A 19 -6.34 -7.20 1.83
CA SER A 19 -7.47 -7.93 2.40
C SER A 19 -7.43 -9.40 2.03
N ALA A 20 -6.76 -9.73 0.93
CA ALA A 20 -6.65 -11.12 0.50
C ALA A 20 -5.42 -11.80 1.09
N VAL A 21 -4.34 -11.06 1.32
CA VAL A 21 -3.08 -11.61 1.78
C VAL A 21 -2.65 -10.85 3.04
N PRO A 22 -2.42 -11.55 4.14
CA PRO A 22 -2.13 -10.86 5.41
C PRO A 22 -0.91 -9.96 5.38
N ILE A 23 0.15 -10.40 4.72
CA ILE A 23 1.38 -9.62 4.63
C ILE A 23 1.83 -9.63 3.19
N ILE A 24 2.14 -8.45 2.67
CA ILE A 24 2.53 -8.33 1.27
C ILE A 24 3.91 -7.71 1.18
N ASP A 25 4.73 -8.28 0.32
CA ASP A 25 6.03 -7.76 -0.03
C ASP A 25 5.85 -6.55 -0.93
N LEU A 26 6.62 -5.49 -0.68
CA LEU A 26 6.51 -4.28 -1.49
C LEU A 26 6.88 -4.53 -2.95
N GLU A 27 7.83 -5.43 -3.19
CA GLU A 27 8.16 -5.78 -4.56
C GLU A 27 6.98 -6.41 -5.28
N TYR A 28 6.30 -7.29 -4.59
CA TYR A 28 5.12 -7.92 -5.16
C TYR A 28 4.06 -6.87 -5.46
N LEU A 29 3.91 -5.93 -4.55
CA LEU A 29 2.93 -4.87 -4.73
C LEU A 29 3.27 -4.02 -5.96
N GLN A 30 4.53 -3.71 -6.14
CA GLN A 30 4.95 -2.93 -7.28
C GLN A 30 4.65 -3.66 -8.59
N ASN A 31 4.89 -4.96 -8.62
CA ASN A 31 4.61 -5.74 -9.80
C ASN A 31 3.12 -5.77 -10.12
N GLU A 32 2.30 -5.85 -9.10
CA GLU A 32 0.86 -5.92 -9.31
C GLU A 32 0.29 -4.60 -9.77
N ILE A 33 0.79 -3.51 -9.21
CA ILE A 33 0.21 -2.20 -9.50
C ILE A 33 0.86 -1.55 -10.70
N GLU A 34 2.12 -1.90 -10.97
CA GLU A 34 2.82 -1.39 -12.15
C GLU A 34 3.01 0.12 -12.11
N LEU A 35 3.38 0.61 -10.96
CA LEU A 35 3.72 2.01 -10.80
C LEU A 35 5.12 2.12 -10.23
N PRO A 36 5.77 3.26 -10.46
CA PRO A 36 7.11 3.46 -9.88
C PRO A 36 7.07 3.35 -8.37
N LEU A 37 8.15 2.83 -7.81
CA LEU A 37 8.25 2.69 -6.36
C LEU A 37 8.01 3.99 -5.61
N PRO A 38 8.53 5.14 -6.06
CA PRO A 38 8.28 6.36 -5.30
C PRO A 38 6.80 6.67 -5.12
N ILE A 39 6.00 6.38 -6.13
CA ILE A 39 4.56 6.63 -6.01
C ILE A 39 3.94 5.66 -5.02
N ILE A 40 4.33 4.40 -5.09
CA ILE A 40 3.82 3.40 -4.18
C ILE A 40 4.22 3.72 -2.74
N TYR A 41 5.47 4.11 -2.55
CA TYR A 41 5.94 4.48 -1.22
C TYR A 41 5.16 5.66 -0.65
N THR A 42 4.86 6.64 -1.50
CA THR A 42 4.12 7.80 -1.05
C THR A 42 2.73 7.40 -0.54
N VAL A 43 2.06 6.55 -1.29
CA VAL A 43 0.74 6.10 -0.89
C VAL A 43 0.82 5.27 0.39
N ILE A 44 1.80 4.39 0.49
CA ILE A 44 1.95 3.57 1.68
C ILE A 44 2.24 4.43 2.90
N LEU A 45 3.05 5.47 2.72
CA LEU A 45 3.34 6.37 3.82
C LEU A 45 2.07 7.04 4.33
N GLU A 46 1.21 7.44 3.42
CA GLU A 46 -0.05 8.04 3.81
C GLU A 46 -0.94 7.04 4.56
N LEU A 47 -0.93 5.80 4.11
CA LEU A 47 -1.70 4.76 4.80
C LEU A 47 -1.13 4.50 6.18
N GLU A 48 0.19 4.58 6.32
CA GLU A 48 0.80 4.42 7.63
C GLU A 48 0.38 5.54 8.58
N PHE A 49 0.40 6.78 8.08
CA PHE A 49 -0.01 7.92 8.89
C PHE A 49 -1.46 7.80 9.31
N ALA A 50 -2.28 7.26 8.44
CA ALA A 50 -3.69 7.08 8.76
C ALA A 50 -3.92 5.91 9.70
N GLY A 51 -2.91 5.11 9.96
CA GLY A 51 -3.07 3.96 10.84
C GLY A 51 -3.71 2.77 10.17
N THR A 52 -3.74 2.75 8.85
CA THR A 52 -4.39 1.67 8.12
C THR A 52 -3.46 0.51 7.83
N VAL A 53 -2.19 0.80 7.61
CA VAL A 53 -1.20 -0.25 7.36
C VAL A 53 -0.01 -0.05 8.28
N MET A 54 0.73 -1.10 8.48
CA MET A 54 1.97 -1.02 9.23
C MET A 54 3.07 -1.74 8.45
N ARG A 55 4.27 -1.26 8.64
CA ARG A 55 5.42 -1.83 7.98
C ARG A 55 6.08 -2.87 8.84
N HIS A 56 6.65 -3.85 8.16
CA HIS A 56 7.42 -4.89 8.81
C HIS A 56 8.81 -4.95 8.22
N ALA A 57 9.72 -5.58 8.93
CA ALA A 57 11.07 -5.76 8.42
C ALA A 57 11.02 -6.52 7.10
N GLY A 58 11.95 -6.22 6.21
CA GLY A 58 12.02 -6.89 4.94
C GLY A 58 11.09 -6.31 3.89
N ASN A 59 10.74 -5.03 4.05
CA ASN A 59 9.91 -4.34 3.05
C ASN A 59 8.55 -5.00 2.86
N LYS A 60 7.90 -5.31 3.98
CA LYS A 60 6.58 -5.92 3.95
C LYS A 60 5.59 -5.02 4.65
N ILE A 61 4.34 -5.13 4.27
CA ILE A 61 3.27 -4.35 4.89
C ILE A 61 2.09 -5.25 5.17
N SER A 62 1.29 -4.82 6.13
CA SER A 62 0.05 -5.51 6.45
C SER A 62 -0.98 -4.49 6.91
N LEU A 63 -2.24 -4.91 6.92
CA LEU A 63 -3.28 -4.07 7.47
C LEU A 63 -3.19 -4.03 8.99
N VAL A 64 -3.57 -2.89 9.54
CA VAL A 64 -3.69 -2.77 10.98
C VAL A 64 -5.14 -3.07 11.33
N TYR A 65 -5.32 -4.04 12.21
CA TYR A 65 -6.65 -4.42 12.64
C TYR A 65 -6.94 -3.80 13.99
N ASN A 66 -7.93 -2.96 14.03
CA ASN A 66 -8.36 -2.33 15.26
C ASN A 66 -9.63 -2.97 15.76
N LYS A 67 -9.68 -3.06 17.08
CA LYS A 67 -10.88 -3.62 17.67
C LYS A 67 -11.89 -2.57 17.92
#